data_5fc6a67d872d2a67e57fa27a0a2af41c
#
_entry.id   5fc6a67d872d2a67e57fa27a0a2af41c
#
_cell.length_a   1.000
_cell.length_b   1.000
_cell.length_c   1.000
_cell.angle_alpha   90.00
_cell.angle_beta   90.00
_cell.angle_gamma   90.00
#
_symmetry.space_group_name_H-M   'P 1'
#
loop_
_entity.id
_entity.type
_entity.pdbx_description
1 polymer ?
#
loop_
_entity_poly.entity_id
_entity_poly.type
_entity_poly.pdbx_seq_one_letter_code
_entity_poly.pdbx_strand_id
1 'polypeptide(L)'
;MNIEELKKQLNKSLIFECVAMITPMILYVIMLTFTFIVYALVTSDEASAIIVLSLTAVMIIVVIGLLITKIIFTIKAMNSCLDYFTHENDERFIKNTSNSKTSYIIAIILGFIPLINLISVGILIYNLIMWFNIKDRLNTNVQPQDNQASNNTENNNIGLDQNS
;
A
#
# COMPACT_ATOMS: atom_id res chain seq x y z
N MET A 1 15.04 -11.17 -10.10
CA MET A 1 15.02 -9.79 -9.52
C MET A 1 15.73 -9.80 -8.18
N ASN A 2 16.56 -8.78 -7.87
CA ASN A 2 17.25 -8.72 -6.58
C ASN A 2 16.25 -8.32 -5.47
N ILE A 3 16.37 -8.92 -4.28
CA ILE A 3 15.48 -8.67 -3.13
C ILE A 3 15.48 -7.18 -2.70
N GLU A 4 16.61 -6.49 -2.83
CA GLU A 4 16.71 -5.06 -2.53
C GLU A 4 15.88 -4.20 -3.49
N GLU A 5 15.87 -4.57 -4.77
CA GLU A 5 15.07 -3.88 -5.77
C GLU A 5 13.57 -4.10 -5.53
N LEU A 6 13.18 -5.32 -5.15
CA LEU A 6 11.82 -5.64 -4.75
C LEU A 6 11.38 -4.82 -3.53
N LYS A 7 12.21 -4.74 -2.48
CA LYS A 7 11.95 -3.91 -1.29
C LYS A 7 11.79 -2.44 -1.64
N LYS A 8 12.60 -1.92 -2.54
CA LYS A 8 12.51 -0.53 -3.01
C LYS A 8 11.21 -0.26 -3.75
N GLN A 9 10.78 -1.18 -4.62
CA GLN A 9 9.49 -1.07 -5.32
C GLN A 9 8.31 -1.15 -4.35
N LEU A 10 8.36 -2.05 -3.39
CA LEU A 10 7.34 -2.21 -2.35
C LEU A 10 7.23 -0.95 -1.48
N ASN A 11 8.35 -0.39 -1.03
CA ASN A 11 8.35 0.85 -0.25
C ASN A 11 7.76 2.02 -1.05
N LYS A 12 8.09 2.15 -2.33
CA LYS A 12 7.50 3.18 -3.20
C LYS A 12 5.99 3.00 -3.29
N SER A 13 5.51 1.77 -3.52
CA SER A 13 4.08 1.48 -3.59
C SER A 13 3.37 1.86 -2.29
N LEU A 14 3.92 1.50 -1.12
CA LEU A 14 3.36 1.86 0.18
C LEU A 14 3.31 3.37 0.43
N ILE A 15 4.36 4.09 0.03
CA ILE A 15 4.38 5.57 0.15
C ILE A 15 3.28 6.18 -0.72
N PHE A 16 3.13 5.73 -1.97
CA PHE A 16 2.07 6.21 -2.86
C PHE A 16 0.67 5.86 -2.34
N GLU A 17 0.51 4.70 -1.71
CA GLU A 17 -0.75 4.30 -1.07
C GLU A 17 -1.14 5.27 0.05
N CYS A 18 -0.20 5.58 0.95
CA CYS A 18 -0.41 6.53 2.04
C CYS A 18 -0.66 7.95 1.51
N VAL A 19 0.14 8.42 0.55
CA VAL A 19 -0.03 9.75 -0.06
C VAL A 19 -1.39 9.86 -0.75
N ALA A 20 -1.80 8.84 -1.51
CA ALA A 20 -3.08 8.85 -2.20
C ALA A 20 -4.29 8.78 -1.25
N MET A 21 -4.14 8.26 -0.02
CA MET A 21 -5.19 8.30 1.00
C MET A 21 -5.29 9.68 1.68
N ILE A 22 -4.15 10.29 1.98
CA ILE A 22 -4.10 11.54 2.76
C ILE A 22 -4.37 12.76 1.87
N THR A 23 -3.84 12.77 0.65
CA THR A 23 -3.91 13.93 -0.25
C THR A 23 -5.35 14.39 -0.52
N PRO A 24 -6.33 13.52 -0.85
CA PRO A 24 -7.71 13.96 -1.07
C PRO A 24 -8.34 14.63 0.16
N MET A 25 -8.00 14.17 1.37
CA MET A 25 -8.50 14.76 2.61
C MET A 25 -7.95 16.19 2.81
N ILE A 26 -6.64 16.36 2.59
CA ILE A 26 -6.00 17.69 2.66
C ILE A 26 -6.59 18.63 1.61
N LEU A 27 -6.72 18.14 0.36
CA LEU A 27 -7.29 18.92 -0.74
C LEU A 27 -8.73 19.33 -0.45
N TYR A 28 -9.53 18.45 0.15
CA TYR A 28 -10.90 18.76 0.54
C TYR A 28 -10.97 19.88 1.59
N VAL A 29 -10.10 19.84 2.61
CA VAL A 29 -10.02 20.91 3.62
C VAL A 29 -9.61 22.24 2.99
N ILE A 30 -8.62 22.23 2.10
CA ILE A 30 -8.18 23.43 1.36
C ILE A 30 -9.33 23.98 0.52
N MET A 31 -10.08 23.12 -0.18
CA MET A 31 -11.24 23.51 -0.99
C MET A 31 -12.32 24.16 -0.14
N LEU A 32 -12.67 23.57 1.00
CA LEU A 32 -13.67 24.15 1.89
C LEU A 32 -13.26 25.54 2.36
N THR A 33 -12.01 25.69 2.82
CA THR A 33 -11.48 26.97 3.26
C THR A 33 -11.48 28.01 2.15
N PHE A 34 -11.04 27.63 0.96
CA PHE A 34 -11.00 28.52 -0.20
C PHE A 34 -12.41 28.95 -0.65
N THR A 35 -13.34 28.00 -0.69
CA THR A 35 -14.76 28.28 -1.01
C THR A 35 -15.32 29.33 -0.06
N PHE A 36 -15.06 29.17 1.25
CA PHE A 36 -15.52 30.14 2.25
C PHE A 36 -14.92 31.53 2.03
N ILE A 37 -13.61 31.61 1.72
CA ILE A 37 -12.94 32.88 1.43
C ILE A 37 -13.51 33.53 0.16
N VAL A 38 -13.75 32.77 -0.91
CA VAL A 38 -14.30 33.29 -2.15
C VAL A 38 -15.69 33.88 -1.94
N TYR A 39 -16.58 33.17 -1.25
CA TYR A 39 -17.92 33.69 -0.94
C TYR A 39 -17.91 34.90 0.02
N ALA A 40 -16.89 35.04 0.87
CA ALA A 40 -16.74 36.21 1.74
C ALA A 40 -16.21 37.46 1.03
N LEU A 41 -15.37 37.29 -0.01
CA LEU A 41 -14.67 38.39 -0.67
C LEU A 41 -15.30 38.81 -2.01
N VAL A 42 -15.96 37.87 -2.70
CA VAL A 42 -16.55 38.13 -4.02
C VAL A 42 -18.02 38.53 -3.85
N THR A 43 -18.36 39.75 -4.27
CA THR A 43 -19.70 40.30 -4.12
C THR A 43 -20.71 39.80 -5.16
N SER A 44 -20.21 39.15 -6.23
CA SER A 44 -21.05 38.57 -7.30
C SER A 44 -21.18 37.08 -7.13
N ASP A 45 -22.39 36.56 -6.97
CA ASP A 45 -22.64 35.11 -6.84
C ASP A 45 -22.23 34.34 -8.10
N GLU A 46 -22.40 34.89 -9.28
CA GLU A 46 -21.97 34.25 -10.54
C GLU A 46 -20.45 34.13 -10.62
N ALA A 47 -19.70 35.19 -10.29
CA ALA A 47 -18.25 35.17 -10.32
C ALA A 47 -17.67 34.18 -9.28
N SER A 48 -18.23 34.15 -8.07
CA SER A 48 -17.82 33.19 -7.04
C SER A 48 -18.08 31.74 -7.46
N ALA A 49 -19.23 31.44 -8.07
CA ALA A 49 -19.56 30.11 -8.56
C ALA A 49 -18.60 29.65 -9.68
N ILE A 50 -18.23 30.52 -10.61
CA ILE A 50 -17.28 30.20 -11.70
C ILE A 50 -15.88 29.88 -11.11
N ILE A 51 -15.41 30.69 -10.17
CA ILE A 51 -14.08 30.48 -9.53
C ILE A 51 -14.05 29.15 -8.78
N VAL A 52 -15.07 28.86 -7.97
CA VAL A 52 -15.16 27.61 -7.21
C VAL A 52 -15.27 26.40 -8.13
N LEU A 53 -16.08 26.48 -9.19
CA LEU A 53 -16.23 25.40 -10.17
C LEU A 53 -14.90 25.12 -10.90
N SER A 54 -14.19 26.15 -11.32
CA SER A 54 -12.90 26.02 -12.01
C SER A 54 -11.86 25.37 -11.11
N LEU A 55 -11.78 25.80 -9.85
CA LEU A 55 -10.86 25.20 -8.88
C LEU A 55 -11.21 23.74 -8.60
N THR A 56 -12.49 23.42 -8.44
CA THR A 56 -12.97 22.05 -8.25
C THR A 56 -12.56 21.15 -9.41
N ALA A 57 -12.71 21.63 -10.66
CA ALA A 57 -12.29 20.88 -11.84
C ALA A 57 -10.79 20.56 -11.84
N VAL A 58 -9.93 21.53 -11.50
CA VAL A 58 -8.48 21.32 -11.38
C VAL A 58 -8.16 20.27 -10.31
N MET A 59 -8.82 20.36 -9.15
CA MET A 59 -8.61 19.40 -8.05
C MET A 59 -9.02 17.99 -8.44
N ILE A 60 -10.13 17.82 -9.15
CA ILE A 60 -10.56 16.50 -9.65
C ILE A 60 -9.51 15.91 -10.58
N ILE A 61 -8.94 16.70 -11.50
CA ILE A 61 -7.89 16.24 -12.41
C ILE A 61 -6.65 15.77 -11.63
N VAL A 62 -6.23 16.52 -10.62
CA VAL A 62 -5.09 16.15 -9.77
C VAL A 62 -5.35 14.84 -9.01
N VAL A 63 -6.55 14.68 -8.42
CA VAL A 63 -6.91 13.45 -7.69
C VAL A 63 -6.95 12.25 -8.64
N ILE A 64 -7.52 12.39 -9.84
CA ILE A 64 -7.54 11.33 -10.85
C ILE A 64 -6.10 10.94 -11.24
N GLY A 65 -5.22 11.90 -11.48
CA GLY A 65 -3.82 11.65 -11.80
C GLY A 65 -3.10 10.86 -10.70
N LEU A 66 -3.31 11.23 -9.44
CA LEU A 66 -2.76 10.51 -8.29
C LEU A 66 -3.30 9.08 -8.19
N LEU A 67 -4.60 8.87 -8.40
CA LEU A 67 -5.22 7.55 -8.38
C LEU A 67 -4.67 6.64 -9.48
N ILE A 68 -4.54 7.13 -10.70
CA ILE A 68 -3.94 6.37 -11.81
C ILE A 68 -2.51 5.98 -11.48
N THR A 69 -1.71 6.93 -11.01
CA THR A 69 -0.31 6.69 -10.63
C THR A 69 -0.20 5.63 -9.54
N LYS A 70 -1.02 5.73 -8.48
CA LYS A 70 -1.13 4.74 -7.42
C LYS A 70 -1.42 3.35 -7.97
N ILE A 71 -2.44 3.20 -8.81
CA ILE A 71 -2.85 1.92 -9.38
C ILE A 71 -1.69 1.27 -10.15
N ILE A 72 -1.00 2.04 -11.01
CA ILE A 72 0.12 1.54 -11.81
C ILE A 72 1.25 1.04 -10.89
N PHE A 73 1.65 1.82 -9.89
CA PHE A 73 2.74 1.42 -8.99
C PHE A 73 2.37 0.21 -8.14
N THR A 74 1.14 0.13 -7.64
CA THR A 74 0.68 -0.99 -6.81
C THR A 74 0.61 -2.29 -7.63
N ILE A 75 0.04 -2.27 -8.83
CA ILE A 75 -0.02 -3.45 -9.70
C ILE A 75 1.39 -3.90 -10.09
N LYS A 76 2.29 -2.97 -10.41
CA LYS A 76 3.69 -3.30 -10.74
C LYS A 76 4.38 -3.97 -9.55
N ALA A 77 4.24 -3.44 -8.35
CA ALA A 77 4.83 -4.02 -7.14
C ALA A 77 4.26 -5.42 -6.84
N MET A 78 2.94 -5.61 -7.00
CA MET A 78 2.29 -6.92 -6.82
C MET A 78 2.80 -7.96 -7.80
N ASN A 79 2.97 -7.59 -9.07
CA ASN A 79 3.53 -8.50 -10.09
C ASN A 79 4.98 -8.87 -9.76
N SER A 80 5.78 -7.91 -9.32
CA SER A 80 7.18 -8.16 -8.92
C SER A 80 7.28 -9.07 -7.70
N CYS A 81 6.37 -8.93 -6.71
CA CYS A 81 6.30 -9.83 -5.56
C CYS A 81 5.87 -11.25 -5.99
N LEU A 82 4.89 -11.35 -6.89
CA LEU A 82 4.44 -12.65 -7.39
C LEU A 82 5.56 -13.40 -8.11
N ASP A 83 6.30 -12.72 -8.97
CA ASP A 83 7.45 -13.27 -9.68
C ASP A 83 8.54 -13.76 -8.71
N TYR A 84 8.88 -12.95 -7.69
CA TYR A 84 9.85 -13.31 -6.67
C TYR A 84 9.44 -14.57 -5.88
N PHE A 85 8.22 -14.65 -5.37
CA PHE A 85 7.74 -15.80 -4.60
C PHE A 85 7.56 -17.05 -5.47
N THR A 86 7.28 -16.90 -6.76
CA THR A 86 7.25 -18.02 -7.70
C THR A 86 8.65 -18.63 -7.85
N HIS A 87 9.70 -17.84 -7.88
CA HIS A 87 11.08 -18.34 -7.92
C HIS A 87 11.51 -19.01 -6.59
N GLU A 88 11.01 -18.54 -5.47
CA GLU A 88 11.27 -19.14 -4.15
C GLU A 88 10.41 -20.38 -3.86
N ASN A 89 9.44 -20.74 -4.71
CA ASN A 89 8.44 -21.79 -4.50
C ASN A 89 7.64 -21.63 -3.19
N ASP A 90 7.42 -20.41 -2.74
CA ASP A 90 6.61 -20.14 -1.55
C ASP A 90 5.12 -20.06 -1.90
N GLU A 91 4.48 -21.23 -2.05
CA GLU A 91 3.07 -21.36 -2.48
C GLU A 91 2.10 -20.53 -1.63
N ARG A 92 2.36 -20.40 -0.33
CA ARG A 92 1.51 -19.62 0.58
C ARG A 92 1.52 -18.14 0.21
N PHE A 93 2.70 -17.56 -0.04
CA PHE A 93 2.84 -16.16 -0.42
C PHE A 93 2.42 -15.90 -1.87
N ILE A 94 2.62 -16.85 -2.77
CA ILE A 94 2.09 -16.79 -4.15
C ILE A 94 0.56 -16.63 -4.10
N LYS A 95 -0.14 -17.52 -3.38
CA LYS A 95 -1.59 -17.49 -3.25
C LYS A 95 -2.09 -16.20 -2.60
N ASN A 96 -1.45 -15.75 -1.52
CA ASN A 96 -1.81 -14.53 -0.83
C ASN A 96 -1.62 -13.30 -1.71
N THR A 97 -0.50 -13.18 -2.42
CA THR A 97 -0.20 -12.06 -3.32
C THR A 97 -1.16 -12.04 -4.51
N SER A 98 -1.50 -13.20 -5.08
CA SER A 98 -2.48 -13.32 -6.17
C SER A 98 -3.88 -12.90 -5.71
N ASN A 99 -4.32 -13.37 -4.54
CA ASN A 99 -5.61 -12.97 -3.96
C ASN A 99 -5.66 -11.47 -3.65
N SER A 100 -4.59 -10.90 -3.09
CA SER A 100 -4.48 -9.48 -2.82
C SER A 100 -4.58 -8.66 -4.11
N LYS A 101 -3.92 -9.08 -5.18
CA LYS A 101 -4.01 -8.42 -6.50
C LYS A 101 -5.44 -8.44 -7.04
N THR A 102 -6.10 -9.58 -7.00
CA THR A 102 -7.49 -9.72 -7.46
C THR A 102 -8.44 -8.85 -6.63
N SER A 103 -8.33 -8.89 -5.31
CA SER A 103 -9.12 -8.07 -4.40
C SER A 103 -8.90 -6.58 -4.61
N TYR A 104 -7.66 -6.17 -4.91
CA TYR A 104 -7.32 -4.77 -5.20
C TYR A 104 -8.00 -4.27 -6.48
N ILE A 105 -7.98 -5.08 -7.56
CA ILE A 105 -8.67 -4.73 -8.82
C ILE A 105 -10.18 -4.63 -8.59
N ILE A 106 -10.77 -5.56 -7.85
CA ILE A 106 -12.19 -5.52 -7.49
C ILE A 106 -12.51 -4.26 -6.69
N ALA A 107 -11.67 -3.89 -5.71
CA ALA A 107 -11.87 -2.69 -4.90
C ALA A 107 -11.84 -1.40 -5.74
N ILE A 108 -10.97 -1.32 -6.75
CA ILE A 108 -10.94 -0.18 -7.68
C ILE A 108 -12.26 -0.08 -8.44
N ILE A 109 -12.74 -1.19 -9.01
CA ILE A 109 -14.00 -1.23 -9.77
C ILE A 109 -15.18 -0.84 -8.89
N LEU A 110 -15.26 -1.40 -7.68
CA LEU A 110 -16.33 -1.11 -6.71
C LEU A 110 -16.28 0.33 -6.21
N GLY A 111 -15.09 0.95 -6.16
CA GLY A 111 -14.91 2.33 -5.72
C GLY A 111 -15.59 3.37 -6.62
N PHE A 112 -15.90 3.02 -7.87
CA PHE A 112 -16.68 3.87 -8.78
C PHE A 112 -18.19 3.86 -8.49
N ILE A 113 -18.67 2.94 -7.65
CA ILE A 113 -20.08 2.85 -7.28
C ILE A 113 -20.27 3.51 -5.90
N PRO A 114 -20.94 4.67 -5.79
CA PRO A 114 -20.98 5.45 -4.55
C PRO A 114 -21.54 4.67 -3.35
N LEU A 115 -22.54 3.82 -3.57
CA LEU A 115 -23.17 3.01 -2.50
C LEU A 115 -22.25 1.87 -1.98
N ILE A 116 -21.27 1.44 -2.77
CA ILE A 116 -20.39 0.30 -2.45
C ILE A 116 -19.01 0.78 -2.00
N ASN A 117 -18.78 2.10 -2.04
CA ASN A 117 -17.48 2.69 -1.72
C ASN A 117 -16.96 2.31 -0.31
N LEU A 118 -17.87 2.14 0.67
CA LEU A 118 -17.50 1.72 2.02
C LEU A 118 -16.86 0.32 2.03
N ILE A 119 -17.39 -0.61 1.23
CA ILE A 119 -16.83 -1.96 1.06
C ILE A 119 -15.46 -1.89 0.38
N SER A 120 -15.32 -1.03 -0.64
CA SER A 120 -14.05 -0.79 -1.31
C SER A 120 -12.96 -0.33 -0.33
N VAL A 121 -13.28 0.58 0.59
CA VAL A 121 -12.35 1.03 1.64
C VAL A 121 -11.92 -0.14 2.54
N GLY A 122 -12.85 -1.01 2.94
CA GLY A 122 -12.53 -2.20 3.73
C GLY A 122 -11.55 -3.15 3.01
N ILE A 123 -11.77 -3.38 1.71
CA ILE A 123 -10.86 -4.20 0.88
C ILE A 123 -9.50 -3.54 0.75
N LEU A 124 -9.41 -2.22 0.60
CA LEU A 124 -8.14 -1.49 0.51
C LEU A 124 -7.35 -1.58 1.82
N ILE A 125 -8.01 -1.48 2.97
CA ILE A 125 -7.38 -1.67 4.29
C ILE A 125 -6.84 -3.10 4.43
N TYR A 126 -7.63 -4.11 4.05
CA TYR A 126 -7.18 -5.50 4.03
C TYR A 126 -5.93 -5.70 3.16
N ASN A 127 -5.92 -5.13 1.96
CA ASN A 127 -4.75 -5.18 1.09
C ASN A 127 -3.53 -4.50 1.70
N LEU A 128 -3.71 -3.38 2.38
CA LEU A 128 -2.62 -2.69 3.07
C LEU A 128 -1.99 -3.57 4.15
N ILE A 129 -2.80 -4.26 4.96
CA ILE A 129 -2.32 -5.22 5.99
C ILE A 129 -1.53 -6.35 5.32
N MET A 130 -2.04 -6.91 4.22
CA MET A 130 -1.32 -7.95 3.46
C MET A 130 0.02 -7.46 2.94
N TRP A 131 0.11 -6.20 2.47
CA TRP A 131 1.37 -5.59 2.04
C TRP A 131 2.39 -5.49 3.18
N PHE A 132 1.97 -5.10 4.37
CA PHE A 132 2.85 -5.06 5.55
C PHE A 132 3.37 -6.46 5.90
N ASN A 133 2.52 -7.49 5.85
CA ASN A 133 2.93 -8.87 6.09
C ASN A 133 3.96 -9.37 5.05
N ILE A 134 3.78 -9.04 3.77
CA ILE A 134 4.73 -9.36 2.70
C ILE A 134 6.07 -8.66 2.94
N LYS A 135 6.03 -7.38 3.31
CA LYS A 135 7.24 -6.60 3.61
C LYS A 135 8.00 -7.17 4.81
N ASP A 136 7.29 -7.57 5.86
CA ASP A 136 7.89 -8.17 7.07
C ASP A 136 8.56 -9.50 6.73
N ARG A 137 7.92 -10.35 5.95
CA ARG A 137 8.50 -11.61 5.46
C ARG A 137 9.77 -11.39 4.65
N LEU A 138 9.79 -10.39 3.77
CA LEU A 138 10.98 -10.04 2.99
C LEU A 138 12.13 -9.52 3.86
N ASN A 139 11.84 -8.91 4.99
CA ASN A 139 12.86 -8.47 5.95
C ASN A 139 13.43 -9.61 6.75
N THR A 140 12.60 -10.59 7.13
CA THR A 140 13.03 -11.76 7.93
C THR A 140 13.96 -12.69 7.15
N ASN A 141 13.75 -12.84 5.83
CA ASN A 141 14.61 -13.69 4.97
C ASN A 141 16.01 -13.09 4.71
N VAL A 142 16.29 -11.87 5.16
CA VAL A 142 17.61 -11.22 5.02
C VAL A 142 18.47 -11.35 6.28
N GLN A 143 17.92 -11.81 7.40
CA GLN A 143 18.79 -12.13 8.55
C GLN A 143 19.53 -13.43 8.27
N PRO A 144 20.89 -13.39 8.25
CA PRO A 144 21.68 -14.61 8.10
C PRO A 144 21.32 -15.58 9.22
N GLN A 145 21.24 -16.84 8.89
CA GLN A 145 20.97 -17.98 9.77
C GLN A 145 22.10 -18.22 10.81
N ASP A 146 22.88 -17.20 11.19
CA ASP A 146 24.05 -17.33 12.07
C ASP A 146 23.70 -17.61 13.53
N ASN A 147 22.42 -17.54 13.95
CA ASN A 147 22.05 -17.75 15.34
C ASN A 147 21.50 -19.14 15.68
N GLN A 148 21.39 -20.07 14.72
CA GLN A 148 20.94 -21.45 15.04
C GLN A 148 22.08 -22.47 15.20
N ALA A 149 23.30 -22.15 14.80
CA ALA A 149 24.45 -23.05 14.95
C ALA A 149 25.06 -23.03 16.35
N SER A 150 24.81 -22.01 17.18
CA SER A 150 25.44 -21.85 18.50
C SER A 150 24.74 -22.61 19.64
N ASN A 151 23.45 -22.95 19.49
CA ASN A 151 22.69 -23.58 20.57
C ASN A 151 22.69 -25.14 20.54
N ASN A 152 23.20 -25.76 19.47
CA ASN A 152 23.23 -27.22 19.38
C ASN A 152 24.57 -27.84 19.82
N THR A 153 25.59 -27.03 20.13
CA THR A 153 26.91 -27.56 20.56
C THR A 153 27.05 -27.64 22.08
N GLU A 154 26.17 -26.98 22.83
CA GLU A 154 26.27 -26.94 24.29
C GLU A 154 25.49 -28.06 25.02
N ASN A 155 24.62 -28.80 24.34
CA ASN A 155 23.83 -29.88 24.96
C ASN A 155 24.37 -31.30 24.75
N ASN A 156 25.49 -31.49 24.06
CA ASN A 156 26.07 -32.84 23.83
C ASN A 156 27.25 -33.20 24.73
N ASN A 157 27.60 -32.35 25.71
CA ASN A 157 28.75 -32.64 26.62
C ASN A 157 28.38 -32.95 28.08
N ILE A 158 27.10 -33.22 28.38
CA ILE A 158 26.69 -33.67 29.71
C ILE A 158 26.11 -35.08 29.58
N GLY A 159 26.96 -36.09 29.49
CA GLY A 159 26.43 -37.45 29.41
C GLY A 159 27.46 -38.56 29.23
N LEU A 160 28.69 -38.41 29.70
CA LEU A 160 29.63 -39.55 29.78
C LEU A 160 30.59 -39.32 30.96
N ASP A 161 30.10 -39.56 32.19
CA ASP A 161 30.94 -39.95 33.35
C ASP A 161 30.05 -40.33 34.52
N GLN A 162 29.50 -41.56 34.47
CA GLN A 162 29.15 -42.33 35.67
C GLN A 162 28.97 -43.79 35.26
N ASN A 163 30.09 -44.55 35.24
CA ASN A 163 30.16 -45.95 35.63
C ASN A 163 31.64 -46.40 35.69
N SER A 164 32.19 -46.32 36.88
CA SER A 164 33.27 -47.21 37.38
C SER A 164 33.18 -47.23 38.87
#